data_f1e0ac739a4ea4a4b3a315147e19815c
#
_entry.id   f1e0ac739a4ea4a4b3a315147e19815c
#
_cell.length_a   1.000
_cell.length_b   1.000
_cell.length_c   1.000
_cell.angle_alpha   90.00
_cell.angle_beta   90.00
_cell.angle_gamma   90.00
#
_symmetry.space_group_name_H-M   'P 1'
#
loop_
_entity.id
_entity.type
_entity.pdbx_description
1 polymer ?
#
loop_
_entity_poly.entity_id
_entity_poly.type
_entity_poly.pdbx_seq_one_letter_code
_entity_poly.pdbx_strand_id
1 'polypeptide(L)'
;MTETSPASPTVVVIGGGYGGVNVAKSLDDVADVVLVEPKDSFVHNVAALRALVDPSWLPRIYLPYGNLLANGRVVHDRAAKVDVGTVTLASGEEIRADYIVLATGSAYPFPAKSEIDSTATAHAQVRAAHAALSAAQRVLLLGAGPVGIELAGEIKAVWPAKEVTLLDVADDVLGARFRPELKAELRRQLAGMGVQLMLASPLREAPPTAPGELGAFTVVTESGRELSADIWFRCYGVAPVSDYLAGELAAARQADGFVHVTPYLQVTGQDRVFAVGDVSTADHKMAGLAGRQAQLVAGNIRAHIAGDVGLTSYQPSPPGIIVPIGPDGGSGQRSGTEELLSADVVAQLKGRDMMVDRFTELFGVTAAPAAASKPVDAAGD
;
A
#
# COMPACT_ATOMS: atom_id res chain seq x y z
N MET A 1 -48.42 7.80 -19.43
CA MET A 1 -47.04 7.41 -19.86
C MET A 1 -46.18 7.57 -18.65
N THR A 2 -45.84 6.50 -17.99
CA THR A 2 -44.85 6.48 -16.92
C THR A 2 -43.48 6.68 -17.57
N GLU A 3 -42.90 7.86 -17.41
CA GLU A 3 -41.48 8.05 -17.72
C GLU A 3 -40.69 7.05 -16.85
N THR A 4 -40.16 6.03 -17.51
CA THR A 4 -39.14 5.21 -16.89
C THR A 4 -37.92 6.10 -16.72
N SER A 5 -37.57 6.46 -15.49
CA SER A 5 -36.28 7.09 -15.22
C SER A 5 -35.19 6.29 -15.93
N PRO A 6 -34.24 6.94 -16.61
CA PRO A 6 -33.14 6.22 -17.24
C PRO A 6 -32.42 5.38 -16.16
N ALA A 7 -32.08 4.15 -16.50
CA ALA A 7 -31.36 3.28 -15.59
C ALA A 7 -30.06 3.97 -15.18
N SER A 8 -29.71 3.91 -13.89
CA SER A 8 -28.43 4.43 -13.40
C SER A 8 -27.26 3.76 -14.15
N PRO A 9 -26.26 4.52 -14.59
CA PRO A 9 -25.12 3.95 -15.29
C PRO A 9 -24.34 2.97 -14.37
N THR A 10 -23.83 1.90 -14.96
CA THR A 10 -23.01 0.91 -14.24
C THR A 10 -21.55 1.37 -14.21
N VAL A 11 -21.00 1.52 -13.01
CA VAL A 11 -19.57 1.82 -12.77
C VAL A 11 -18.90 0.59 -12.17
N VAL A 12 -17.97 -0.01 -12.92
CA VAL A 12 -17.16 -1.13 -12.41
C VAL A 12 -15.82 -0.61 -11.92
N VAL A 13 -15.56 -0.78 -10.63
CA VAL A 13 -14.29 -0.45 -9.99
C VAL A 13 -13.51 -1.73 -9.76
N ILE A 14 -12.30 -1.83 -10.32
CA ILE A 14 -11.47 -3.03 -10.25
C ILE A 14 -10.34 -2.81 -9.25
N GLY A 15 -10.39 -3.53 -8.14
CA GLY A 15 -9.47 -3.41 -7.00
C GLY A 15 -10.05 -2.60 -5.85
N GLY A 16 -10.14 -3.24 -4.68
CA GLY A 16 -10.67 -2.68 -3.42
C GLY A 16 -9.61 -2.06 -2.51
N GLY A 17 -8.50 -1.57 -3.06
CA GLY A 17 -7.49 -0.82 -2.32
C GLY A 17 -7.88 0.64 -2.05
N TYR A 18 -6.92 1.45 -1.60
CA TYR A 18 -7.13 2.86 -1.21
C TYR A 18 -7.83 3.71 -2.27
N GLY A 19 -7.48 3.54 -3.54
CA GLY A 19 -8.15 4.25 -4.64
C GLY A 19 -9.56 3.74 -4.87
N GLY A 20 -9.70 2.41 -5.03
CA GLY A 20 -10.97 1.80 -5.43
C GLY A 20 -12.09 1.98 -4.42
N VAL A 21 -11.83 1.78 -3.12
CA VAL A 21 -12.87 1.98 -2.09
C VAL A 21 -13.37 3.42 -2.02
N ASN A 22 -12.48 4.40 -2.24
CA ASN A 22 -12.88 5.81 -2.26
C ASN A 22 -13.69 6.14 -3.51
N VAL A 23 -13.33 5.64 -4.70
CA VAL A 23 -14.15 5.81 -5.91
C VAL A 23 -15.52 5.16 -5.74
N ALA A 24 -15.54 3.88 -5.33
CA ALA A 24 -16.77 3.12 -5.18
C ALA A 24 -17.74 3.79 -4.21
N LYS A 25 -17.28 4.17 -3.01
CA LYS A 25 -18.07 4.88 -2.02
C LYS A 25 -18.58 6.22 -2.52
N SER A 26 -17.74 6.98 -3.26
CA SER A 26 -18.10 8.32 -3.76
C SER A 26 -19.11 8.29 -4.90
N LEU A 27 -19.33 7.16 -5.56
CA LEU A 27 -20.27 7.02 -6.68
C LEU A 27 -21.53 6.23 -6.32
N ASP A 28 -21.60 5.65 -5.13
CA ASP A 28 -22.62 4.72 -4.67
C ASP A 28 -24.06 5.31 -4.65
N ASP A 29 -24.19 6.62 -4.61
CA ASP A 29 -25.47 7.34 -4.62
C ASP A 29 -25.95 7.78 -6.02
N VAL A 30 -25.10 7.68 -7.07
CA VAL A 30 -25.40 8.18 -8.43
C VAL A 30 -25.25 7.12 -9.52
N ALA A 31 -24.74 5.94 -9.20
CA ALA A 31 -24.48 4.87 -10.15
C ALA A 31 -24.76 3.48 -9.55
N ASP A 32 -24.99 2.46 -10.41
CA ASP A 32 -24.89 1.06 -10.01
C ASP A 32 -23.41 0.68 -9.91
N VAL A 33 -22.86 0.74 -8.68
CA VAL A 33 -21.45 0.50 -8.42
C VAL A 33 -21.19 -0.99 -8.19
N VAL A 34 -20.26 -1.55 -8.97
CA VAL A 34 -19.75 -2.90 -8.80
C VAL A 34 -18.26 -2.82 -8.46
N LEU A 35 -17.91 -3.11 -7.22
CA LEU A 35 -16.51 -3.21 -6.78
C LEU A 35 -16.03 -4.66 -6.93
N VAL A 36 -15.10 -4.91 -7.84
CA VAL A 36 -14.48 -6.23 -8.05
C VAL A 36 -13.18 -6.31 -7.25
N GLU A 37 -13.15 -7.17 -6.23
CA GLU A 37 -12.00 -7.35 -5.34
C GLU A 37 -11.93 -8.79 -4.86
N PRO A 38 -10.85 -9.53 -5.13
CA PRO A 38 -10.73 -10.92 -4.71
C PRO A 38 -10.62 -11.11 -3.19
N LYS A 39 -10.06 -10.14 -2.48
CA LYS A 39 -9.92 -10.22 -1.01
C LYS A 39 -11.28 -10.06 -0.31
N ASP A 40 -11.47 -10.82 0.75
CA ASP A 40 -12.67 -10.71 1.60
C ASP A 40 -12.67 -9.47 2.53
N SER A 41 -11.54 -8.78 2.63
CA SER A 41 -11.39 -7.58 3.44
C SER A 41 -10.43 -6.58 2.78
N PHE A 42 -10.71 -5.30 2.97
CA PHE A 42 -9.74 -4.24 2.72
C PHE A 42 -8.56 -4.40 3.67
N VAL A 43 -7.35 -4.31 3.15
CA VAL A 43 -6.14 -4.36 3.97
C VAL A 43 -5.50 -2.98 4.07
N HIS A 44 -5.44 -2.44 5.28
CA HIS A 44 -4.76 -1.19 5.56
C HIS A 44 -3.24 -1.40 5.60
N ASN A 45 -2.63 -1.50 4.42
CA ASN A 45 -1.21 -1.85 4.24
C ASN A 45 -0.23 -0.87 4.92
N VAL A 46 -0.64 0.37 5.18
CA VAL A 46 0.19 1.36 5.92
C VAL A 46 0.57 0.84 7.31
N ALA A 47 -0.30 0.04 7.93
CA ALA A 47 -0.05 -0.56 9.25
C ALA A 47 0.39 -2.04 9.18
N ALA A 48 0.65 -2.60 7.99
CA ALA A 48 1.04 -4.00 7.85
C ALA A 48 2.36 -4.34 8.57
N LEU A 49 3.32 -3.40 8.56
CA LEU A 49 4.61 -3.58 9.23
C LEU A 49 4.45 -3.59 10.77
N ARG A 50 3.55 -2.77 11.31
CA ARG A 50 3.17 -2.78 12.72
C ARG A 50 2.50 -4.11 13.08
N ALA A 51 1.59 -4.62 12.25
CA ALA A 51 0.93 -5.90 12.48
C ALA A 51 1.89 -7.09 12.45
N LEU A 52 3.01 -7.00 11.74
CA LEU A 52 4.06 -8.03 11.78
C LEU A 52 4.73 -8.10 13.15
N VAL A 53 5.04 -6.97 13.77
CA VAL A 53 5.71 -6.93 15.09
C VAL A 53 4.73 -7.02 16.26
N ASP A 54 3.46 -6.68 16.03
CA ASP A 54 2.36 -6.78 16.99
C ASP A 54 1.08 -7.28 16.30
N PRO A 55 0.82 -8.62 16.30
CA PRO A 55 -0.35 -9.20 15.66
C PRO A 55 -1.71 -8.79 16.27
N SER A 56 -1.75 -8.07 17.38
CA SER A 56 -2.98 -7.49 17.92
C SER A 56 -3.58 -6.43 16.99
N TRP A 57 -2.79 -5.90 16.05
CA TRP A 57 -3.23 -4.95 15.03
C TRP A 57 -4.03 -5.58 13.89
N LEU A 58 -3.95 -6.92 13.71
CA LEU A 58 -4.62 -7.61 12.59
C LEU A 58 -6.12 -7.27 12.48
N PRO A 59 -6.94 -7.32 13.55
CA PRO A 59 -8.36 -6.99 13.44
C PRO A 59 -8.63 -5.52 13.09
N ARG A 60 -7.66 -4.63 13.29
CA ARG A 60 -7.79 -3.20 13.01
C ARG A 60 -7.44 -2.83 11.58
N ILE A 61 -6.67 -3.65 10.90
CA ILE A 61 -6.15 -3.37 9.55
C ILE A 61 -6.82 -4.19 8.45
N TYR A 62 -7.59 -5.24 8.81
CA TYR A 62 -8.44 -6.01 7.90
C TYR A 62 -9.89 -5.63 8.11
N LEU A 63 -10.43 -4.81 7.21
CA LEU A 63 -11.76 -4.22 7.33
C LEU A 63 -12.72 -4.85 6.32
N PRO A 64 -13.78 -5.55 6.77
CA PRO A 64 -14.76 -6.18 5.87
C PRO A 64 -15.46 -5.16 4.97
N TYR A 65 -15.73 -5.52 3.73
CA TYR A 65 -16.42 -4.65 2.76
C TYR A 65 -17.93 -4.48 3.02
N GLY A 66 -18.53 -5.26 3.92
CA GLY A 66 -19.97 -5.38 4.07
C GLY A 66 -20.76 -4.07 4.30
N ASN A 67 -20.14 -3.05 4.90
CA ASN A 67 -20.76 -1.74 5.14
C ASN A 67 -20.18 -0.63 4.24
N LEU A 68 -19.36 -0.97 3.24
CA LEU A 68 -18.71 0.04 2.40
C LEU A 68 -19.73 0.75 1.50
N LEU A 69 -20.58 0.01 0.80
CA LEU A 69 -21.57 0.49 -0.15
C LEU A 69 -22.99 0.33 0.43
N ALA A 70 -23.84 1.31 0.19
CA ALA A 70 -25.24 1.29 0.58
C ALA A 70 -26.16 0.75 -0.54
N ASN A 71 -25.83 1.04 -1.79
CA ASN A 71 -26.63 0.71 -2.98
C ASN A 71 -25.91 -0.27 -3.91
N GLY A 72 -24.60 -0.10 -4.10
CA GLY A 72 -23.77 -0.96 -4.94
C GLY A 72 -23.44 -2.30 -4.29
N ARG A 73 -22.62 -3.10 -4.97
CA ARG A 73 -22.20 -4.42 -4.49
C ARG A 73 -20.69 -4.63 -4.62
N VAL A 74 -20.16 -5.50 -3.76
CA VAL A 74 -18.80 -6.01 -3.85
C VAL A 74 -18.85 -7.43 -4.41
N VAL A 75 -18.05 -7.69 -5.43
CA VAL A 75 -17.90 -9.01 -6.05
C VAL A 75 -16.53 -9.55 -5.66
N HIS A 76 -16.52 -10.58 -4.82
CA HIS A 76 -15.30 -11.25 -4.38
C HIS A 76 -14.75 -12.19 -5.46
N ASP A 77 -14.23 -11.59 -6.51
CA ASP A 77 -13.61 -12.30 -7.63
C ASP A 77 -12.47 -11.44 -8.22
N ARG A 78 -11.69 -12.02 -9.09
CA ARG A 78 -10.58 -11.39 -9.79
C ARG A 78 -10.98 -11.01 -11.20
N ALA A 79 -10.72 -9.77 -11.61
CA ALA A 79 -10.83 -9.42 -13.02
C ALA A 79 -9.73 -10.15 -13.81
N ALA A 80 -10.15 -11.09 -14.65
CA ALA A 80 -9.26 -11.90 -15.48
C ALA A 80 -8.97 -11.22 -16.82
N LYS A 81 -9.95 -10.48 -17.36
CA LYS A 81 -9.81 -9.72 -18.59
C LYS A 81 -10.67 -8.45 -18.53
N VAL A 82 -10.09 -7.33 -18.91
CA VAL A 82 -10.78 -6.05 -18.98
C VAL A 82 -10.57 -5.42 -20.35
N ASP A 83 -11.68 -5.14 -21.00
CA ASP A 83 -11.74 -4.41 -22.27
C ASP A 83 -12.69 -3.22 -22.15
N VAL A 84 -12.78 -2.37 -23.14
CA VAL A 84 -13.70 -1.21 -23.14
C VAL A 84 -15.15 -1.70 -22.96
N GLY A 85 -15.81 -1.26 -21.88
CA GLY A 85 -17.19 -1.58 -21.56
C GLY A 85 -17.47 -3.00 -21.06
N THR A 86 -16.44 -3.83 -20.84
CA THR A 86 -16.64 -5.21 -20.37
C THR A 86 -15.53 -5.68 -19.43
N VAL A 87 -15.92 -6.28 -18.31
CA VAL A 87 -15.02 -6.92 -17.33
C VAL A 87 -15.37 -8.41 -17.25
N THR A 88 -14.44 -9.28 -17.61
CA THR A 88 -14.57 -10.74 -17.45
C THR A 88 -13.88 -11.15 -16.16
N LEU A 89 -14.60 -11.83 -15.28
CA LEU A 89 -14.11 -12.33 -14.00
C LEU A 89 -13.39 -13.68 -14.16
N ALA A 90 -12.61 -14.07 -13.17
CA ALA A 90 -11.95 -15.39 -13.14
C ALA A 90 -12.96 -16.55 -13.08
N SER A 91 -14.16 -16.33 -12.50
CA SER A 91 -15.29 -17.27 -12.54
C SER A 91 -15.88 -17.47 -13.94
N GLY A 92 -15.57 -16.62 -14.89
CA GLY A 92 -16.14 -16.58 -16.23
C GLY A 92 -17.37 -15.66 -16.37
N GLU A 93 -17.84 -15.03 -15.29
CA GLU A 93 -18.91 -14.04 -15.36
C GLU A 93 -18.42 -12.81 -16.12
N GLU A 94 -19.29 -12.21 -16.94
CA GLU A 94 -19.04 -10.95 -17.63
C GLU A 94 -19.92 -9.83 -17.07
N ILE A 95 -19.30 -8.69 -16.74
CA ILE A 95 -19.98 -7.50 -16.26
C ILE A 95 -19.84 -6.41 -17.33
N ARG A 96 -20.98 -5.91 -17.83
CA ARG A 96 -21.00 -4.72 -18.71
C ARG A 96 -20.91 -3.45 -17.88
N ALA A 97 -20.15 -2.48 -18.36
CA ALA A 97 -19.88 -1.25 -17.65
C ALA A 97 -20.01 -0.04 -18.57
N ASP A 98 -20.70 1.00 -18.09
CA ASP A 98 -20.68 2.32 -18.71
C ASP A 98 -19.38 3.06 -18.41
N TYR A 99 -18.82 2.82 -17.21
CA TYR A 99 -17.53 3.36 -16.77
C TYR A 99 -16.71 2.25 -16.09
N ILE A 100 -15.41 2.26 -16.33
CA ILE A 100 -14.46 1.35 -15.66
C ILE A 100 -13.40 2.18 -14.93
N VAL A 101 -13.09 1.79 -13.68
CA VAL A 101 -11.99 2.38 -12.91
C VAL A 101 -10.99 1.30 -12.54
N LEU A 102 -9.79 1.40 -13.09
CA LEU A 102 -8.66 0.53 -12.80
C LEU A 102 -8.00 1.01 -11.50
N ALA A 103 -8.18 0.28 -10.41
CA ALA A 103 -7.70 0.61 -9.07
C ALA A 103 -6.94 -0.55 -8.41
N THR A 104 -6.43 -1.48 -9.22
CA THR A 104 -5.72 -2.69 -8.79
C THR A 104 -4.40 -2.44 -8.08
N GLY A 105 -3.87 -1.21 -8.22
CA GLY A 105 -2.68 -0.79 -7.51
C GLY A 105 -1.43 -1.57 -7.92
N SER A 106 -0.67 -2.03 -6.92
CA SER A 106 0.60 -2.72 -7.12
C SER A 106 0.76 -3.90 -6.17
N ALA A 107 1.42 -4.96 -6.63
CA ALA A 107 2.01 -5.98 -5.78
C ALA A 107 3.27 -5.43 -5.10
N TYR A 108 3.55 -5.93 -3.91
CA TYR A 108 4.74 -5.62 -3.15
C TYR A 108 5.08 -6.80 -2.24
N PRO A 109 6.37 -7.10 -1.99
CA PRO A 109 6.75 -8.22 -1.15
C PRO A 109 6.15 -8.16 0.26
N PHE A 110 5.80 -9.33 0.79
CA PHE A 110 5.46 -9.49 2.20
C PHE A 110 6.65 -9.00 3.10
N PRO A 111 6.41 -8.30 4.21
CA PRO A 111 5.14 -8.10 4.91
C PRO A 111 4.38 -6.81 4.53
N ALA A 112 4.90 -5.97 3.63
CA ALA A 112 4.27 -4.69 3.32
C ALA A 112 2.93 -4.84 2.59
N LYS A 113 2.77 -5.88 1.75
CA LYS A 113 1.49 -6.31 1.17
C LYS A 113 1.38 -7.84 1.22
N SER A 114 0.16 -8.34 1.17
CA SER A 114 -0.15 -9.78 1.02
C SER A 114 -1.01 -9.99 -0.22
N GLU A 115 -0.71 -11.04 -0.98
CA GLU A 115 -1.51 -11.46 -2.14
C GLU A 115 -2.58 -12.48 -1.77
N ILE A 116 -2.68 -12.86 -0.50
CA ILE A 116 -3.65 -13.82 0.02
C ILE A 116 -5.04 -13.17 0.07
N ASP A 117 -6.02 -13.82 -0.53
CA ASP A 117 -7.38 -13.29 -0.63
C ASP A 117 -8.19 -13.52 0.65
N SER A 118 -7.95 -14.60 1.38
CA SER A 118 -8.63 -14.91 2.65
C SER A 118 -7.97 -14.22 3.84
N THR A 119 -8.72 -13.42 4.57
CA THR A 119 -8.29 -12.76 5.82
C THR A 119 -7.75 -13.77 6.85
N ALA A 120 -8.42 -14.90 7.02
CA ALA A 120 -8.00 -15.92 7.99
C ALA A 120 -6.61 -16.48 7.63
N THR A 121 -6.36 -16.76 6.35
CA THR A 121 -5.08 -17.28 5.86
C THR A 121 -4.00 -16.19 5.93
N ALA A 122 -4.32 -14.94 5.59
CA ALA A 122 -3.39 -13.81 5.70
C ALA A 122 -2.99 -13.56 7.16
N HIS A 123 -3.94 -13.63 8.10
CA HIS A 123 -3.65 -13.54 9.55
C HIS A 123 -2.72 -14.67 10.02
N ALA A 124 -2.94 -15.90 9.53
CA ALA A 124 -2.07 -17.03 9.86
C ALA A 124 -0.64 -16.80 9.33
N GLN A 125 -0.50 -16.27 8.11
CA GLN A 125 0.80 -15.92 7.53
C GLN A 125 1.53 -14.87 8.39
N VAL A 126 0.85 -13.78 8.78
CA VAL A 126 1.46 -12.73 9.59
C VAL A 126 1.87 -13.27 10.96
N ARG A 127 1.04 -14.09 11.62
CA ARG A 127 1.37 -14.70 12.92
C ARG A 127 2.56 -15.66 12.82
N ALA A 128 2.65 -16.45 11.76
CA ALA A 128 3.79 -17.34 11.52
C ALA A 128 5.08 -16.53 11.32
N ALA A 129 5.04 -15.47 10.52
CA ALA A 129 6.18 -14.58 10.30
C ALA A 129 6.56 -13.80 11.57
N HIS A 130 5.58 -13.38 12.38
CA HIS A 130 5.82 -12.77 13.69
C HIS A 130 6.59 -13.75 14.63
N ALA A 131 6.15 -15.01 14.70
CA ALA A 131 6.81 -16.02 15.51
C ALA A 131 8.26 -16.26 15.05
N ALA A 132 8.48 -16.36 13.73
CA ALA A 132 9.81 -16.49 13.14
C ALA A 132 10.70 -15.27 13.46
N LEU A 133 10.16 -14.05 13.27
CA LEU A 133 10.87 -12.81 13.59
C LEU A 133 11.16 -12.68 15.09
N SER A 134 10.22 -13.08 15.95
CA SER A 134 10.41 -13.08 17.41
C SER A 134 11.58 -13.99 17.82
N ALA A 135 11.71 -15.16 17.21
CA ALA A 135 12.79 -16.14 17.51
C ALA A 135 14.16 -15.71 16.94
N ALA A 136 14.19 -14.93 15.85
CA ALA A 136 15.43 -14.47 15.23
C ALA A 136 16.16 -13.46 16.13
N GLN A 137 17.50 -13.48 16.13
CA GLN A 137 18.33 -12.47 16.78
C GLN A 137 18.87 -11.45 15.77
N ARG A 138 19.27 -11.91 14.58
CA ARG A 138 19.86 -11.10 13.51
C ARG A 138 18.89 -10.99 12.36
N VAL A 139 18.47 -9.78 12.04
CA VAL A 139 17.50 -9.47 10.98
C VAL A 139 18.17 -8.71 9.86
N LEU A 140 18.04 -9.19 8.63
CA LEU A 140 18.51 -8.51 7.42
C LEU A 140 17.32 -7.93 6.65
N LEU A 141 17.31 -6.62 6.46
CA LEU A 141 16.33 -5.90 5.65
C LEU A 141 16.99 -5.45 4.34
N LEU A 142 16.44 -5.87 3.22
CA LEU A 142 16.96 -5.50 1.90
C LEU A 142 16.10 -4.39 1.31
N GLY A 143 16.68 -3.19 1.17
CA GLY A 143 16.05 -1.98 0.66
C GLY A 143 15.86 -0.92 1.74
N ALA A 144 16.56 0.23 1.65
CA ALA A 144 16.50 1.37 2.56
C ALA A 144 15.49 2.44 2.10
N GLY A 145 14.45 2.03 1.38
CA GLY A 145 13.27 2.84 1.10
C GLY A 145 12.35 2.98 2.32
N PRO A 146 11.16 3.61 2.18
CA PRO A 146 10.23 3.82 3.28
C PRO A 146 9.89 2.54 4.04
N VAL A 147 9.62 1.44 3.33
CA VAL A 147 9.26 0.14 3.92
C VAL A 147 10.38 -0.40 4.81
N GLY A 148 11.64 -0.39 4.33
CA GLY A 148 12.76 -0.90 5.11
C GLY A 148 13.05 -0.06 6.36
N ILE A 149 12.96 1.26 6.24
CA ILE A 149 13.15 2.21 7.36
C ILE A 149 12.06 2.00 8.42
N GLU A 150 10.79 1.97 7.98
CA GLU A 150 9.66 1.76 8.88
C GLU A 150 9.76 0.39 9.57
N LEU A 151 10.04 -0.68 8.81
CA LEU A 151 10.17 -2.03 9.39
C LEU A 151 11.34 -2.12 10.39
N ALA A 152 12.49 -1.50 10.09
CA ALA A 152 13.60 -1.44 11.04
C ALA A 152 13.18 -0.75 12.35
N GLY A 153 12.46 0.38 12.25
CA GLY A 153 11.91 1.09 13.40
C GLY A 153 10.92 0.27 14.21
N GLU A 154 9.99 -0.41 13.55
CA GLU A 154 9.00 -1.28 14.20
C GLU A 154 9.67 -2.46 14.95
N ILE A 155 10.64 -3.12 14.33
CA ILE A 155 11.41 -4.22 14.96
C ILE A 155 12.15 -3.71 16.18
N LYS A 156 12.87 -2.60 16.07
CA LYS A 156 13.65 -2.04 17.18
C LYS A 156 12.80 -1.48 18.32
N ALA A 157 11.58 -1.02 18.02
CA ALA A 157 10.65 -0.57 19.05
C ALA A 157 10.15 -1.72 19.94
N VAL A 158 9.93 -2.92 19.36
CA VAL A 158 9.44 -4.10 20.08
C VAL A 158 10.59 -4.92 20.67
N TRP A 159 11.70 -5.07 19.92
CA TRP A 159 12.86 -5.87 20.32
C TRP A 159 14.17 -5.06 20.23
N PRO A 160 14.45 -4.16 21.19
CA PRO A 160 15.62 -3.27 21.13
C PRO A 160 16.97 -4.01 21.04
N ALA A 161 17.03 -5.23 21.58
CA ALA A 161 18.26 -6.04 21.60
C ALA A 161 18.56 -6.75 20.27
N LYS A 162 17.60 -6.86 19.34
CA LYS A 162 17.85 -7.51 18.04
C LYS A 162 18.87 -6.73 17.21
N GLU A 163 19.76 -7.47 16.55
CA GLU A 163 20.68 -6.93 15.56
C GLU A 163 19.92 -6.74 14.24
N VAL A 164 19.70 -5.50 13.82
CA VAL A 164 19.02 -5.17 12.57
C VAL A 164 20.01 -4.54 11.61
N THR A 165 20.21 -5.17 10.46
CA THR A 165 20.98 -4.61 9.33
C THR A 165 20.04 -4.21 8.22
N LEU A 166 20.07 -2.93 7.83
CA LEU A 166 19.34 -2.38 6.69
C LEU A 166 20.32 -2.14 5.56
N LEU A 167 20.21 -2.91 4.48
CA LEU A 167 21.12 -2.91 3.34
C LEU A 167 20.43 -2.37 2.09
N ASP A 168 21.14 -1.52 1.33
CA ASP A 168 20.67 -1.03 0.03
C ASP A 168 21.81 -0.97 -0.99
N VAL A 169 21.46 -1.09 -2.26
CA VAL A 169 22.37 -0.85 -3.40
C VAL A 169 22.62 0.63 -3.63
N ALA A 170 21.67 1.49 -3.23
CA ALA A 170 21.82 2.94 -3.28
C ALA A 170 22.80 3.45 -2.20
N ASP A 171 23.37 4.62 -2.44
CA ASP A 171 24.32 5.28 -1.55
C ASP A 171 23.65 6.06 -0.41
N ASP A 172 22.32 6.19 -0.44
CA ASP A 172 21.54 6.87 0.61
C ASP A 172 20.15 6.25 0.78
N VAL A 173 19.49 6.58 1.88
CA VAL A 173 18.12 6.17 2.19
C VAL A 173 17.09 6.96 1.35
N LEU A 174 15.88 6.43 1.15
CA LEU A 174 14.71 7.05 0.49
C LEU A 174 14.85 7.41 -1.01
N GLY A 175 16.01 7.30 -1.63
CA GLY A 175 16.21 7.71 -3.02
C GLY A 175 16.34 9.22 -3.25
N ALA A 176 16.65 9.63 -4.51
CA ALA A 176 17.19 10.95 -4.85
C ALA A 176 16.19 12.12 -4.70
N ARG A 177 14.90 11.89 -4.76
CA ARG A 177 13.88 12.96 -4.80
C ARG A 177 13.58 13.66 -3.47
N PHE A 178 14.04 13.07 -2.37
CA PHE A 178 13.84 13.63 -1.03
C PHE A 178 15.06 14.41 -0.58
N ARG A 179 14.82 15.40 0.29
CA ARG A 179 15.85 16.33 0.75
C ARG A 179 16.95 15.62 1.54
N PRO A 180 18.21 16.09 1.41
CA PRO A 180 19.34 15.56 2.19
C PRO A 180 19.14 15.63 3.70
N GLU A 181 18.49 16.69 4.19
CA GLU A 181 18.22 16.91 5.63
C GLU A 181 17.26 15.85 6.18
N LEU A 182 16.20 15.47 5.42
CA LEU A 182 15.30 14.36 5.80
C LEU A 182 16.06 13.05 5.91
N LYS A 183 16.88 12.74 4.91
CA LYS A 183 17.69 11.52 4.89
C LYS A 183 18.68 11.48 6.04
N ALA A 184 19.36 12.60 6.33
CA ALA A 184 20.29 12.71 7.44
C ALA A 184 19.59 12.46 8.78
N GLU A 185 18.40 13.03 8.99
CA GLU A 185 17.63 12.84 10.22
C GLU A 185 17.17 11.38 10.39
N LEU A 186 16.68 10.74 9.34
CA LEU A 186 16.29 9.31 9.40
C LEU A 186 17.49 8.41 9.70
N ARG A 187 18.64 8.65 9.07
CA ARG A 187 19.88 7.92 9.38
C ARG A 187 20.31 8.10 10.83
N ARG A 188 20.23 9.33 11.34
CA ARG A 188 20.57 9.64 12.74
C ARG A 188 19.68 8.87 13.71
N GLN A 189 18.36 8.83 13.47
CA GLN A 189 17.43 8.10 14.33
C GLN A 189 17.64 6.58 14.26
N LEU A 190 17.80 6.01 13.07
CA LEU A 190 18.10 4.57 12.88
C LEU A 190 19.40 4.17 13.61
N ALA A 191 20.46 4.98 13.45
CA ALA A 191 21.72 4.75 14.16
C ALA A 191 21.55 4.85 15.69
N GLY A 192 20.76 5.79 16.18
CA GLY A 192 20.41 5.93 17.59
C GLY A 192 19.68 4.74 18.18
N MET A 193 18.93 4.00 17.36
CA MET A 193 18.29 2.71 17.73
C MET A 193 19.23 1.50 17.56
N GLY A 194 20.46 1.68 17.11
CA GLY A 194 21.40 0.62 16.85
C GLY A 194 21.11 -0.20 15.57
N VAL A 195 20.43 0.40 14.58
CA VAL A 195 20.28 -0.20 13.25
C VAL A 195 21.57 -0.01 12.47
N GLN A 196 22.13 -1.10 11.95
CA GLN A 196 23.30 -1.04 11.09
C GLN A 196 22.86 -0.69 9.66
N LEU A 197 23.28 0.47 9.15
CA LEU A 197 23.07 0.86 7.76
C LEU A 197 24.24 0.39 6.90
N MET A 198 23.92 -0.34 5.82
CA MET A 198 24.87 -0.78 4.80
C MET A 198 24.39 -0.31 3.44
N LEU A 199 24.74 0.92 3.10
CA LEU A 199 24.42 1.57 1.83
C LEU A 199 25.51 1.28 0.79
N ALA A 200 25.21 1.48 -0.51
CA ALA A 200 26.08 1.14 -1.63
C ALA A 200 26.64 -0.30 -1.52
N SER A 201 25.82 -1.24 -1.08
CA SER A 201 26.26 -2.58 -0.69
C SER A 201 25.43 -3.70 -1.37
N PRO A 202 25.47 -3.83 -2.69
CA PRO A 202 24.74 -4.91 -3.37
C PRO A 202 25.23 -6.28 -2.92
N LEU A 203 24.31 -7.24 -2.78
CA LEU A 203 24.63 -8.63 -2.52
C LEU A 203 25.05 -9.35 -3.80
N ARG A 204 26.00 -10.27 -3.72
CA ARG A 204 26.38 -11.17 -4.83
C ARG A 204 25.23 -12.09 -5.24
N GLU A 205 24.55 -12.63 -4.23
CA GLU A 205 23.43 -13.56 -4.38
C GLU A 205 22.33 -13.24 -3.36
N ALA A 206 21.10 -13.59 -3.70
CA ALA A 206 19.99 -13.48 -2.76
C ALA A 206 20.18 -14.43 -1.56
N PRO A 207 19.61 -14.13 -0.37
CA PRO A 207 19.61 -15.06 0.75
C PRO A 207 18.99 -16.41 0.36
N PRO A 208 19.48 -17.53 0.93
CA PRO A 208 19.09 -18.89 0.53
C PRO A 208 17.73 -19.33 1.08
N THR A 209 17.17 -18.61 2.08
CA THR A 209 15.85 -18.87 2.65
C THR A 209 14.78 -18.01 1.97
N ALA A 210 13.50 -18.31 2.17
CA ALA A 210 12.44 -17.42 1.74
C ALA A 210 12.36 -16.17 2.65
N PRO A 211 11.87 -15.00 2.14
CA PRO A 211 11.65 -13.81 2.97
C PRO A 211 10.68 -14.12 4.12
N GLY A 212 11.07 -13.80 5.35
CA GLY A 212 10.26 -14.05 6.56
C GLY A 212 10.38 -15.47 7.12
N GLU A 213 11.20 -16.33 6.53
CA GLU A 213 11.50 -17.67 7.02
C GLU A 213 12.70 -17.64 7.99
N LEU A 214 12.55 -18.29 9.15
CA LEU A 214 13.60 -18.43 10.14
C LEU A 214 14.61 -19.51 9.71
N GLY A 215 15.86 -19.11 9.54
CA GLY A 215 16.96 -20.00 9.19
C GLY A 215 18.26 -19.22 9.12
N ALA A 216 19.27 -19.62 9.89
CA ALA A 216 20.57 -18.95 9.90
C ALA A 216 21.28 -19.11 8.55
N PHE A 217 21.78 -17.99 8.02
CA PHE A 217 22.53 -17.96 6.77
C PHE A 217 23.62 -16.89 6.80
N THR A 218 24.53 -16.96 5.85
CA THR A 218 25.51 -15.90 5.56
C THR A 218 25.41 -15.51 4.09
N VAL A 219 25.39 -14.19 3.82
CA VAL A 219 25.45 -13.61 2.48
C VAL A 219 26.71 -12.77 2.33
N VAL A 220 27.14 -12.56 1.10
CA VAL A 220 28.35 -11.79 0.78
C VAL A 220 27.99 -10.63 -0.12
N THR A 221 28.43 -9.42 0.21
CA THR A 221 28.32 -8.26 -0.67
C THR A 221 29.29 -8.35 -1.85
N GLU A 222 29.06 -7.60 -2.92
CA GLU A 222 30.00 -7.51 -4.04
C GLU A 222 31.41 -7.04 -3.60
N SER A 223 31.47 -6.18 -2.55
CA SER A 223 32.73 -5.75 -1.96
C SER A 223 33.46 -6.82 -1.14
N GLY A 224 32.87 -8.01 -0.97
CA GLY A 224 33.43 -9.13 -0.23
C GLY A 224 33.14 -9.15 1.28
N ARG A 225 32.28 -8.26 1.77
CA ARG A 225 31.88 -8.27 3.19
C ARG A 225 30.84 -9.35 3.45
N GLU A 226 31.10 -10.19 4.45
CA GLU A 226 30.17 -11.22 4.92
C GLU A 226 29.18 -10.66 5.93
N LEU A 227 27.93 -11.12 5.85
CA LEU A 227 26.82 -10.78 6.73
C LEU A 227 26.09 -12.04 7.11
N SER A 228 25.97 -12.30 8.42
CA SER A 228 25.17 -13.40 8.95
C SER A 228 23.84 -12.89 9.47
N ALA A 229 22.75 -13.59 9.14
CA ALA A 229 21.41 -13.29 9.63
C ALA A 229 20.63 -14.58 9.90
N ASP A 230 19.52 -14.45 10.64
CA ASP A 230 18.65 -15.57 10.98
C ASP A 230 17.31 -15.49 10.25
N ILE A 231 16.95 -14.29 9.77
CA ILE A 231 15.75 -13.99 8.99
C ILE A 231 16.01 -12.77 8.13
N TRP A 232 15.32 -12.68 7.00
CA TRP A 232 15.40 -11.50 6.15
C TRP A 232 14.05 -11.11 5.56
N PHE A 233 13.90 -9.82 5.17
CA PHE A 233 12.74 -9.31 4.48
C PHE A 233 13.15 -8.48 3.26
N ARG A 234 12.36 -8.62 2.19
CA ARG A 234 12.52 -7.84 0.97
C ARG A 234 11.68 -6.57 1.05
N CYS A 235 12.33 -5.41 1.10
CA CYS A 235 11.70 -4.10 1.27
C CYS A 235 11.75 -3.26 -0.02
N TYR A 236 11.77 -3.89 -1.18
CA TYR A 236 11.78 -3.28 -2.52
C TYR A 236 11.02 -4.15 -3.52
N GLY A 237 10.69 -3.61 -4.71
CA GLY A 237 10.13 -4.40 -5.81
C GLY A 237 8.62 -4.20 -5.99
N VAL A 238 8.19 -2.94 -6.12
CA VAL A 238 6.84 -2.58 -6.54
C VAL A 238 6.60 -3.07 -7.97
N ALA A 239 5.46 -3.74 -8.22
CA ALA A 239 5.03 -4.18 -9.55
C ALA A 239 3.55 -3.80 -9.75
N PRO A 240 3.21 -2.97 -10.77
CA PRO A 240 1.81 -2.63 -11.03
C PRO A 240 1.01 -3.87 -11.47
N VAL A 241 -0.23 -3.98 -11.01
CA VAL A 241 -1.12 -5.10 -11.36
C VAL A 241 -2.02 -4.67 -12.51
N SER A 242 -1.65 -5.01 -13.75
CA SER A 242 -2.33 -4.58 -14.97
C SER A 242 -2.34 -5.62 -16.10
N ASP A 243 -1.94 -6.86 -15.82
CA ASP A 243 -1.81 -7.93 -16.83
C ASP A 243 -3.16 -8.38 -17.42
N TYR A 244 -4.25 -8.04 -16.74
CA TYR A 244 -5.63 -8.33 -17.16
C TYR A 244 -6.14 -7.40 -18.28
N LEU A 245 -5.41 -6.35 -18.66
CA LEU A 245 -5.82 -5.43 -19.72
C LEU A 245 -5.77 -6.10 -21.09
N ALA A 246 -6.85 -5.95 -21.86
CA ALA A 246 -7.02 -6.55 -23.16
C ALA A 246 -7.56 -5.55 -24.20
N GLY A 247 -7.68 -5.98 -25.46
CA GLY A 247 -8.23 -5.18 -26.54
C GLY A 247 -7.54 -3.82 -26.66
N GLU A 248 -8.33 -2.77 -26.75
CA GLU A 248 -7.82 -1.40 -26.87
C GLU A 248 -7.10 -0.92 -25.60
N LEU A 249 -7.45 -1.44 -24.41
CA LEU A 249 -6.83 -1.04 -23.14
C LEU A 249 -5.40 -1.55 -23.01
N ALA A 250 -5.05 -2.66 -23.68
CA ALA A 250 -3.70 -3.22 -23.65
C ALA A 250 -2.65 -2.22 -24.18
N ALA A 251 -3.02 -1.35 -25.12
CA ALA A 251 -2.11 -0.35 -25.69
C ALA A 251 -1.71 0.76 -24.69
N ALA A 252 -2.50 0.99 -23.65
CA ALA A 252 -2.18 1.96 -22.59
C ALA A 252 -1.26 1.40 -21.51
N ARG A 253 -1.01 0.07 -21.49
CA ARG A 253 -0.07 -0.58 -20.60
C ARG A 253 1.36 -0.39 -21.08
N GLN A 254 2.20 0.24 -20.27
CA GLN A 254 3.62 0.45 -20.58
C GLN A 254 4.43 -0.84 -20.35
N ALA A 255 5.67 -0.87 -20.82
CA ALA A 255 6.56 -2.02 -20.70
C ALA A 255 6.87 -2.39 -19.22
N ASP A 256 6.86 -1.40 -18.31
CA ASP A 256 7.02 -1.57 -16.87
C ASP A 256 5.72 -1.94 -16.14
N GLY A 257 4.62 -2.10 -16.90
CA GLY A 257 3.31 -2.51 -16.40
C GLY A 257 2.42 -1.37 -15.91
N PHE A 258 2.88 -0.13 -15.84
CA PHE A 258 2.03 0.99 -15.47
C PHE A 258 1.05 1.36 -16.59
N VAL A 259 -0.15 1.81 -16.20
CA VAL A 259 -1.18 2.27 -17.13
C VAL A 259 -1.03 3.76 -17.38
N HIS A 260 -0.82 4.12 -18.66
CA HIS A 260 -0.69 5.51 -19.06
C HIS A 260 -2.04 6.22 -19.02
N VAL A 261 -2.08 7.39 -18.38
CA VAL A 261 -3.30 8.19 -18.21
C VAL A 261 -3.12 9.63 -18.66
N THR A 262 -4.23 10.25 -19.04
CA THR A 262 -4.34 11.69 -19.32
C THR A 262 -4.27 12.51 -18.02
N PRO A 263 -4.15 13.84 -18.08
CA PRO A 263 -4.30 14.70 -16.89
C PRO A 263 -5.65 14.54 -16.17
N TYR A 264 -6.68 14.02 -16.82
CA TYR A 264 -7.99 13.74 -16.21
C TYR A 264 -8.09 12.36 -15.58
N LEU A 265 -6.98 11.62 -15.53
CA LEU A 265 -6.84 10.23 -15.08
C LEU A 265 -7.64 9.22 -15.93
N GLN A 266 -8.05 9.62 -17.13
CA GLN A 266 -8.58 8.70 -18.14
C GLN A 266 -7.44 7.86 -18.71
N VAL A 267 -7.67 6.58 -18.93
CA VAL A 267 -6.75 5.72 -19.69
C VAL A 267 -6.59 6.33 -21.09
N THR A 268 -5.35 6.47 -21.55
CA THR A 268 -5.07 7.16 -22.82
C THR A 268 -5.85 6.54 -23.96
N GLY A 269 -6.59 7.39 -24.70
CA GLY A 269 -7.44 6.97 -25.81
C GLY A 269 -8.86 6.53 -25.40
N GLN A 270 -9.23 6.64 -24.11
CA GLN A 270 -10.53 6.21 -23.59
C GLN A 270 -11.21 7.32 -22.79
N ASP A 271 -12.49 7.58 -23.06
CA ASP A 271 -13.25 8.62 -22.37
C ASP A 271 -13.93 8.14 -21.08
N ARG A 272 -14.19 6.83 -20.96
CA ARG A 272 -14.97 6.24 -19.87
C ARG A 272 -14.19 5.17 -19.06
N VAL A 273 -12.90 5.08 -19.29
CA VAL A 273 -12.01 4.19 -18.52
C VAL A 273 -10.96 5.04 -17.82
N PHE A 274 -10.87 4.92 -16.51
CA PHE A 274 -9.96 5.67 -15.64
C PHE A 274 -8.99 4.75 -14.93
N ALA A 275 -7.85 5.29 -14.48
CA ALA A 275 -6.93 4.54 -13.62
C ALA A 275 -6.43 5.41 -12.47
N VAL A 276 -6.43 4.85 -11.24
CA VAL A 276 -6.05 5.54 -10.01
C VAL A 276 -5.09 4.72 -9.15
N GLY A 277 -4.29 5.39 -8.37
CA GLY A 277 -3.33 4.79 -7.44
C GLY A 277 -2.11 4.22 -8.15
N ASP A 278 -1.53 3.18 -7.52
CA ASP A 278 -0.21 2.67 -7.91
C ASP A 278 -0.16 2.06 -9.31
N VAL A 279 -1.30 1.66 -9.88
CA VAL A 279 -1.36 1.09 -11.24
C VAL A 279 -1.13 2.14 -12.33
N SER A 280 -1.43 3.42 -12.04
CA SER A 280 -1.37 4.52 -13.02
C SER A 280 -0.01 5.21 -13.06
N THR A 281 0.28 5.90 -14.16
CA THR A 281 1.47 6.77 -14.30
C THR A 281 1.29 8.16 -13.67
N ALA A 282 0.14 8.46 -13.06
CA ALA A 282 -0.25 9.82 -12.68
C ALA A 282 0.64 10.46 -11.62
N ASP A 283 1.10 9.70 -10.63
CA ASP A 283 1.87 10.23 -9.50
C ASP A 283 2.67 9.12 -8.79
N HIS A 284 3.31 9.49 -7.69
CA HIS A 284 4.03 8.55 -6.84
C HIS A 284 3.10 7.54 -6.14
N LYS A 285 3.66 6.37 -5.79
CA LYS A 285 2.93 5.24 -5.24
C LYS A 285 2.74 5.41 -3.73
N MET A 286 1.64 6.06 -3.34
CA MET A 286 1.29 6.34 -1.94
C MET A 286 -0.23 6.30 -1.73
N ALA A 287 -0.66 5.73 -0.60
CA ALA A 287 -2.08 5.60 -0.23
C ALA A 287 -2.84 6.95 -0.26
N GLY A 288 -2.22 8.02 0.26
CA GLY A 288 -2.83 9.36 0.27
C GLY A 288 -3.04 9.94 -1.13
N LEU A 289 -2.11 9.69 -2.07
CA LEU A 289 -2.22 10.14 -3.45
C LEU A 289 -3.29 9.33 -4.20
N ALA A 290 -3.38 8.03 -3.97
CA ALA A 290 -4.46 7.20 -4.51
C ALA A 290 -5.85 7.71 -4.08
N GLY A 291 -6.01 8.13 -2.82
CA GLY A 291 -7.25 8.75 -2.33
C GLY A 291 -7.58 10.09 -3.02
N ARG A 292 -6.59 10.95 -3.25
CA ARG A 292 -6.78 12.22 -3.98
C ARG A 292 -7.19 11.98 -5.44
N GLN A 293 -6.54 11.02 -6.11
CA GLN A 293 -6.88 10.63 -7.46
C GLN A 293 -8.30 10.06 -7.54
N ALA A 294 -8.69 9.25 -6.56
CA ALA A 294 -10.03 8.68 -6.46
C ALA A 294 -11.12 9.75 -6.35
N GLN A 295 -10.92 10.78 -5.52
CA GLN A 295 -11.87 11.89 -5.39
C GLN A 295 -12.03 12.65 -6.69
N LEU A 296 -10.95 12.92 -7.41
CA LEU A 296 -10.98 13.59 -8.70
C LEU A 296 -11.72 12.76 -9.75
N VAL A 297 -11.41 11.45 -9.87
CA VAL A 297 -12.07 10.55 -10.83
C VAL A 297 -13.55 10.42 -10.52
N ALA A 298 -13.92 10.26 -9.24
CA ALA A 298 -15.32 10.22 -8.85
C ALA A 298 -16.06 11.54 -9.21
N GLY A 299 -15.42 12.69 -8.99
CA GLY A 299 -15.95 13.98 -9.42
C GLY A 299 -16.14 14.09 -10.93
N ASN A 300 -15.18 13.66 -11.72
CA ASN A 300 -15.25 13.65 -13.18
C ASN A 300 -16.34 12.69 -13.69
N ILE A 301 -16.47 11.50 -13.11
CA ILE A 301 -17.55 10.56 -13.51
C ILE A 301 -18.91 11.12 -13.14
N ARG A 302 -19.09 11.73 -11.95
CA ARG A 302 -20.34 12.39 -11.57
C ARG A 302 -20.75 13.50 -12.53
N ALA A 303 -19.80 14.38 -12.90
CA ALA A 303 -20.00 15.44 -13.87
C ALA A 303 -20.46 14.87 -15.22
N HIS A 304 -19.80 13.81 -15.68
CA HIS A 304 -20.13 13.14 -16.94
C HIS A 304 -21.53 12.49 -16.91
N ILE A 305 -21.92 11.84 -15.81
CA ILE A 305 -23.27 11.29 -15.60
C ILE A 305 -24.34 12.41 -15.62
N ALA A 306 -24.02 13.56 -15.04
CA ALA A 306 -24.90 14.74 -15.04
C ALA A 306 -24.98 15.44 -16.40
N GLY A 307 -24.23 15.02 -17.44
CA GLY A 307 -24.19 15.64 -18.76
C GLY A 307 -23.25 16.85 -18.85
N ASP A 308 -22.40 17.07 -17.83
CA ASP A 308 -21.39 18.10 -17.86
C ASP A 308 -20.18 17.62 -18.68
N VAL A 309 -19.65 18.50 -19.54
CA VAL A 309 -18.49 18.20 -20.40
C VAL A 309 -17.16 18.69 -19.81
N GLY A 310 -17.21 19.42 -18.71
CA GLY A 310 -16.04 20.00 -18.04
C GLY A 310 -15.37 19.00 -17.09
N LEU A 311 -14.20 18.41 -17.47
CA LEU A 311 -13.43 17.55 -16.57
C LEU A 311 -12.39 18.36 -15.78
N THR A 312 -12.20 18.01 -14.53
CA THR A 312 -11.13 18.54 -13.66
C THR A 312 -9.84 17.76 -13.88
N SER A 313 -8.71 18.47 -14.06
CA SER A 313 -7.40 17.84 -14.23
C SER A 313 -6.71 17.57 -12.90
N TYR A 314 -6.01 16.44 -12.82
CA TYR A 314 -5.13 16.10 -11.72
C TYR A 314 -3.81 16.86 -11.82
N GLN A 315 -3.38 17.42 -10.69
CA GLN A 315 -2.07 18.05 -10.57
C GLN A 315 -1.23 17.20 -9.65
N PRO A 316 -0.13 16.55 -10.15
CA PRO A 316 0.79 15.79 -9.30
C PRO A 316 1.36 16.66 -8.19
N SER A 317 1.52 16.06 -7.01
CA SER A 317 2.06 16.78 -5.86
C SER A 317 3.59 16.85 -5.90
N PRO A 318 4.19 17.97 -5.46
CA PRO A 318 5.60 17.96 -5.12
C PRO A 318 5.93 16.84 -4.13
N PRO A 319 7.20 16.36 -4.09
CA PRO A 319 7.59 15.29 -3.19
C PRO A 319 7.26 15.60 -1.73
N GLY A 320 6.54 14.70 -1.09
CA GLY A 320 6.23 14.74 0.34
C GLY A 320 6.13 13.32 0.87
N ILE A 321 6.54 13.09 2.12
CA ILE A 321 6.49 11.78 2.76
C ILE A 321 6.49 11.92 4.29
N ILE A 322 5.84 11.00 4.97
CA ILE A 322 5.91 10.82 6.43
C ILE A 322 6.44 9.41 6.67
N VAL A 323 7.61 9.31 7.30
CA VAL A 323 8.30 8.02 7.56
C VAL A 323 8.44 7.85 9.07
N PRO A 324 7.55 7.11 9.73
CA PRO A 324 7.72 6.79 11.14
C PRO A 324 8.89 5.80 11.33
N ILE A 325 9.54 5.89 12.47
CA ILE A 325 10.54 4.94 12.96
C ILE A 325 10.04 4.46 14.31
N GLY A 326 9.27 3.37 14.29
CA GLY A 326 8.47 2.95 15.44
C GLY A 326 7.34 3.94 15.74
N PRO A 327 6.63 3.80 16.89
CA PRO A 327 5.46 4.60 17.22
C PRO A 327 5.76 6.08 17.49
N ASP A 328 6.93 6.42 18.03
CA ASP A 328 7.26 7.74 18.56
C ASP A 328 8.41 8.44 17.83
N GLY A 329 9.03 7.79 16.84
CA GLY A 329 10.12 8.33 16.03
C GLY A 329 9.72 8.62 14.60
N GLY A 330 10.71 9.09 13.85
CA GLY A 330 10.61 9.32 12.42
C GLY A 330 10.81 10.78 12.02
N SER A 331 10.70 11.02 10.75
CA SER A 331 10.72 12.37 10.17
C SER A 331 9.90 12.37 8.88
N GLY A 332 9.66 13.55 8.32
CA GLY A 332 8.92 13.70 7.08
C GLY A 332 9.26 15.00 6.37
N GLN A 333 8.89 15.05 5.11
CA GLN A 333 8.96 16.25 4.30
C GLN A 333 7.53 16.60 3.89
N ARG A 334 7.07 17.80 4.24
CA ARG A 334 5.76 18.31 3.82
C ARG A 334 5.82 18.67 2.33
N SER A 335 4.84 18.15 1.57
CA SER A 335 4.74 18.43 0.14
C SER A 335 4.67 19.93 -0.15
N GLY A 336 5.46 20.41 -1.11
CA GLY A 336 5.47 21.80 -1.56
C GLY A 336 6.09 22.81 -0.60
N THR A 337 6.75 22.35 0.47
CA THR A 337 7.45 23.21 1.44
C THR A 337 8.87 22.71 1.72
N GLU A 338 9.66 23.55 2.39
CA GLU A 338 10.98 23.15 2.91
C GLU A 338 10.92 22.60 4.34
N GLU A 339 9.73 22.54 4.92
CA GLU A 339 9.52 22.11 6.29
C GLU A 339 9.78 20.61 6.46
N LEU A 340 10.63 20.25 7.41
CA LEU A 340 10.76 18.90 7.90
C LEU A 340 9.85 18.70 9.11
N LEU A 341 9.17 17.56 9.12
CA LEU A 341 8.33 17.17 10.24
C LEU A 341 9.20 16.55 11.34
N SER A 342 9.04 17.03 12.57
CA SER A 342 9.70 16.45 13.74
C SER A 342 9.15 15.07 14.08
N ALA A 343 9.86 14.31 14.91
CA ALA A 343 9.44 13.00 15.39
C ALA A 343 8.06 13.07 16.08
N ASP A 344 7.81 14.06 16.91
CA ASP A 344 6.52 14.24 17.60
C ASP A 344 5.35 14.44 16.60
N VAL A 345 5.58 15.25 15.55
CA VAL A 345 4.58 15.48 14.50
C VAL A 345 4.34 14.19 13.70
N VAL A 346 5.40 13.47 13.36
CA VAL A 346 5.28 12.17 12.65
C VAL A 346 4.55 11.14 13.51
N ALA A 347 4.86 11.07 14.81
CA ALA A 347 4.18 10.20 15.77
C ALA A 347 2.68 10.48 15.84
N GLN A 348 2.29 11.75 15.89
CA GLN A 348 0.88 12.17 15.92
C GLN A 348 0.15 11.91 14.60
N LEU A 349 0.78 12.19 13.45
CA LEU A 349 0.15 12.08 12.14
C LEU A 349 0.05 10.63 11.63
N LYS A 350 1.01 9.78 11.99
CA LYS A 350 1.09 8.42 11.45
C LYS A 350 1.63 7.40 12.47
N GLY A 351 2.67 7.73 13.23
CA GLY A 351 3.43 6.75 14.00
C GLY A 351 2.61 5.95 15.02
N ARG A 352 1.71 6.58 15.77
CA ARG A 352 0.99 5.95 16.89
C ARG A 352 -0.18 5.10 16.45
N ASP A 353 -1.01 5.62 15.54
CA ASP A 353 -2.25 4.98 15.10
C ASP A 353 -2.21 4.42 13.68
N MET A 354 -1.12 4.67 12.94
CA MET A 354 -0.97 4.28 11.54
C MET A 354 -2.12 4.76 10.65
N MET A 355 -2.83 5.84 11.04
CA MET A 355 -3.99 6.41 10.34
C MET A 355 -5.18 5.44 10.23
N VAL A 356 -5.30 4.44 11.11
CA VAL A 356 -6.33 3.38 11.07
C VAL A 356 -7.72 3.98 11.22
N ASP A 357 -7.92 4.95 12.12
CA ASP A 357 -9.25 5.49 12.43
C ASP A 357 -9.96 6.08 11.21
N ARG A 358 -9.21 6.68 10.29
CA ARG A 358 -9.74 7.20 9.03
C ARG A 358 -10.41 6.11 8.17
N PHE A 359 -9.88 4.89 8.19
CA PHE A 359 -10.40 3.79 7.38
C PHE A 359 -11.50 3.03 8.12
N THR A 360 -11.43 2.89 9.44
CA THR A 360 -12.54 2.33 10.22
C THR A 360 -13.81 3.15 10.04
N GLU A 361 -13.71 4.49 10.03
CA GLU A 361 -14.83 5.38 9.71
C GLU A 361 -15.36 5.17 8.28
N LEU A 362 -14.47 5.10 7.28
CA LEU A 362 -14.87 4.88 5.89
C LEU A 362 -15.69 3.59 5.72
N PHE A 363 -15.30 2.53 6.43
CA PHE A 363 -15.97 1.24 6.38
C PHE A 363 -17.14 1.09 7.36
N GLY A 364 -17.45 2.12 8.17
CA GLY A 364 -18.51 2.08 9.17
C GLY A 364 -18.27 1.00 10.24
N VAL A 365 -17.01 0.71 10.55
CA VAL A 365 -16.60 -0.29 11.54
C VAL A 365 -16.16 0.43 12.81
N THR A 366 -16.69 0.02 13.97
CA THR A 366 -16.21 0.53 15.24
C THR A 366 -14.79 0.01 15.49
N ALA A 367 -13.81 0.91 15.64
CA ALA A 367 -12.44 0.50 15.93
C ALA A 367 -12.40 -0.35 17.21
N ALA A 368 -11.84 -1.55 17.12
CA ALA A 368 -11.53 -2.30 18.32
C ALA A 368 -10.49 -1.49 19.13
N PRO A 369 -10.70 -1.30 20.47
CA PRO A 369 -9.74 -0.58 21.28
C PRO A 369 -8.36 -1.22 21.15
N ALA A 370 -7.31 -0.38 21.03
CA ALA A 370 -5.94 -0.86 21.08
C ALA A 370 -5.76 -1.65 22.39
N ALA A 371 -5.35 -2.91 22.28
CA ALA A 371 -4.94 -3.65 23.48
C ALA A 371 -3.80 -2.85 24.13
N ALA A 372 -3.99 -2.46 25.40
CA ALA A 372 -2.94 -1.78 26.14
C ALA A 372 -1.70 -2.69 26.11
N SER A 373 -0.62 -2.20 25.52
CA SER A 373 0.67 -2.89 25.51
C SER A 373 1.05 -3.15 26.97
N LYS A 374 0.96 -4.40 27.39
CA LYS A 374 1.54 -4.79 28.70
C LYS A 374 3.04 -4.59 28.59
N PRO A 375 3.68 -3.91 29.56
CA PRO A 375 5.11 -3.93 29.65
C PRO A 375 5.54 -5.40 29.76
N VAL A 376 6.52 -5.78 28.94
CA VAL A 376 7.21 -7.05 29.10
C VAL A 376 7.89 -6.96 30.46
N ASP A 377 7.34 -7.65 31.48
CA ASP A 377 7.99 -7.81 32.77
C ASP A 377 9.40 -8.39 32.50
N ALA A 378 10.40 -7.61 32.84
CA ALA A 378 11.75 -8.12 32.99
C ALA A 378 11.70 -9.11 34.14
N ALA A 379 11.48 -10.39 33.78
CA ALA A 379 11.66 -11.48 34.75
C ALA A 379 13.15 -11.52 35.08
N GLY A 380 13.40 -11.05 36.29
CA GLY A 380 14.68 -11.19 36.95
C GLY A 380 14.93 -12.65 37.38
N ASP A 381 16.15 -12.83 37.72
CA ASP A 381 16.91 -13.95 38.29
C ASP A 381 17.55 -14.90 37.32
#